data_f876bdc5e9f1b9cad4b99ea21c2ef943
#
_entry.id   f876bdc5e9f1b9cad4b99ea21c2ef943
#
_cell.length_a   1.000
_cell.length_b   1.000
_cell.length_c   1.000
_cell.angle_alpha   90.00
_cell.angle_beta   90.00
_cell.angle_gamma   90.00
#
_symmetry.space_group_name_H-M   'P 1'
#
loop_
_entity.id
_entity.type
_entity.pdbx_description
1 polymer ?
#
loop_
_entity_poly.entity_id
_entity_poly.type
_entity_poly.pdbx_seq_one_letter_code
_entity_poly.pdbx_strand_id
1 'polypeptide(L)'
;MVPPLIALEEHFFSEAMLTGPTDKYSEQFKHTAGILQRLTDVGDIRLKHMDAGEIVLQVVSHAPGHMSYAQCVSANNQLVEAVKAHPDRFAGFAVLPVSEPENCAGEFTRCVQELGFVGALIDNHARDGGYFDGEEYFEMFKTAQDLDVPIYLHPTFPTDAMASMLYTGNFSKGASISMGGSGWGWHSDVAIHILRLFAAGLFERLPRLKIIIGHMGEMIPFMLARIEMLSPRWGVPGRTFTEVYQSNIYLTTSGYWSVDPLACILRNTKIDHILYSVDYPFGTNEDGLVFFKALEKSGLVTQEQLEMIAYKNAEKLLRVKARTT
;
A
#
# COMPACT_ATOMS: atom_id res chain seq x y z
N MET A 1 -22.40 11.69 11.65
CA MET A 1 -21.08 12.29 11.97
C MET A 1 -20.04 11.32 11.45
N VAL A 2 -19.07 11.80 10.66
CA VAL A 2 -18.00 10.92 10.15
C VAL A 2 -17.22 10.37 11.33
N PRO A 3 -16.98 9.04 11.40
CA PRO A 3 -16.15 8.46 12.44
C PRO A 3 -14.67 8.91 12.26
N PRO A 4 -13.80 8.74 13.27
CA PRO A 4 -12.38 8.99 13.12
C PRO A 4 -11.82 8.24 11.90
N LEU A 5 -10.96 8.88 11.10
CA LEU A 5 -10.36 8.24 9.93
C LEU A 5 -8.88 7.93 10.19
N ILE A 6 -8.47 6.66 10.00
CA ILE A 6 -7.07 6.23 9.96
C ILE A 6 -6.73 5.88 8.52
N ALA A 7 -5.75 6.56 7.93
CA ALA A 7 -5.31 6.37 6.55
C ALA A 7 -3.92 5.71 6.49
N LEU A 8 -3.70 4.75 5.57
CA LEU A 8 -2.54 3.85 5.60
C LEU A 8 -1.54 4.00 4.44
N GLU A 9 -1.93 4.57 3.32
CA GLU A 9 -1.10 4.72 2.11
C GLU A 9 -0.85 6.21 1.89
N GLU A 10 0.07 6.75 2.72
CA GLU A 10 0.27 8.18 2.83
C GLU A 10 1.75 8.49 2.65
N HIS A 11 2.11 8.96 1.47
CA HIS A 11 3.49 8.97 0.99
C HIS A 11 4.30 10.19 1.41
N PHE A 12 5.61 9.97 1.60
CA PHE A 12 6.59 11.02 1.70
C PHE A 12 7.84 10.70 0.88
N PHE A 13 8.64 11.73 0.60
CA PHE A 13 9.99 11.62 0.06
C PHE A 13 11.00 11.98 1.14
N SER A 14 11.91 11.05 1.41
CA SER A 14 13.07 11.34 2.26
C SER A 14 14.11 12.19 1.54
N GLU A 15 14.99 12.83 2.30
CA GLU A 15 16.17 13.52 1.75
C GLU A 15 17.04 12.58 0.92
N ALA A 16 17.15 11.31 1.33
CA ALA A 16 17.89 10.29 0.60
C ALA A 16 17.30 10.01 -0.80
N MET A 17 15.98 10.13 -0.97
CA MET A 17 15.32 10.01 -2.27
C MET A 17 15.60 11.19 -3.18
N LEU A 18 15.66 12.40 -2.64
CA LEU A 18 15.86 13.63 -3.42
C LEU A 18 17.27 13.75 -4.02
N THR A 19 18.23 13.00 -3.47
CA THR A 19 19.59 12.91 -4.03
C THR A 19 19.72 11.88 -5.16
N GLY A 20 18.64 11.12 -5.43
CA GLY A 20 18.56 10.10 -6.48
C GLY A 20 17.69 10.51 -7.67
N PRO A 21 17.51 9.61 -8.65
CA PRO A 21 16.69 9.89 -9.83
C PRO A 21 15.19 9.92 -9.45
N THR A 22 14.60 11.12 -9.48
CA THR A 22 13.15 11.33 -9.32
C THR A 22 12.43 11.45 -10.67
N ASP A 23 13.11 11.15 -11.78
CA ASP A 23 12.64 11.36 -13.14
C ASP A 23 11.32 10.64 -13.44
N LYS A 24 11.11 9.48 -12.82
CA LYS A 24 9.87 8.69 -12.98
C LYS A 24 8.63 9.41 -12.46
N TYR A 25 8.78 10.32 -11.49
CA TYR A 25 7.69 11.13 -10.95
C TYR A 25 7.43 12.42 -11.76
N SER A 26 8.24 12.71 -12.76
CA SER A 26 8.16 13.97 -13.53
C SER A 26 6.81 14.24 -14.16
N GLU A 27 6.07 13.20 -14.56
CA GLU A 27 4.72 13.35 -15.09
C GLU A 27 3.72 13.72 -13.99
N GLN A 28 3.73 13.04 -12.84
CA GLN A 28 2.84 13.38 -11.71
C GLN A 28 3.10 14.81 -11.23
N PHE A 29 4.37 15.22 -11.19
CA PHE A 29 4.73 16.58 -10.77
C PHE A 29 4.20 17.68 -11.69
N LYS A 30 4.02 17.39 -12.99
CA LYS A 30 3.42 18.35 -13.95
C LYS A 30 1.93 18.57 -13.72
N HIS A 31 1.22 17.54 -13.24
CA HIS A 31 -0.24 17.58 -13.13
C HIS A 31 -0.72 17.99 -11.74
N THR A 32 0.14 18.02 -10.72
CA THR A 32 -0.24 18.34 -9.35
C THR A 32 0.65 19.42 -8.76
N ALA A 33 0.16 20.66 -8.77
CA ALA A 33 0.90 21.80 -8.22
C ALA A 33 1.25 21.59 -6.73
N GLY A 34 2.50 21.89 -6.36
CA GLY A 34 2.99 21.80 -4.99
C GLY A 34 3.13 20.38 -4.43
N ILE A 35 3.03 19.33 -5.27
CA ILE A 35 3.12 17.95 -4.80
C ILE A 35 4.46 17.63 -4.16
N LEU A 36 5.57 18.13 -4.71
CA LEU A 36 6.90 17.88 -4.14
C LEU A 36 7.01 18.47 -2.73
N GLN A 37 6.48 19.67 -2.50
CA GLN A 37 6.46 20.28 -1.17
C GLN A 37 5.65 19.43 -0.18
N ARG A 38 4.51 18.86 -0.61
CA ARG A 38 3.69 17.98 0.23
C ARG A 38 4.36 16.63 0.46
N LEU A 39 5.07 16.09 -0.53
CA LEU A 39 5.84 14.83 -0.38
C LEU A 39 7.00 14.97 0.60
N THR A 40 7.69 16.12 0.61
CA THR A 40 8.84 16.34 1.50
C THR A 40 8.44 16.81 2.90
N ASP A 41 7.18 17.20 3.10
CA ASP A 41 6.69 17.63 4.41
C ASP A 41 6.06 16.45 5.18
N VAL A 42 6.59 16.17 6.34
CA VAL A 42 6.03 15.25 7.35
C VAL A 42 5.75 15.99 8.66
N GLY A 43 5.30 17.25 8.55
CA GLY A 43 5.03 18.18 9.65
C GLY A 43 3.79 19.04 9.39
N ASP A 44 3.94 20.35 9.48
CA ASP A 44 2.83 21.32 9.54
C ASP A 44 1.91 21.28 8.31
N ILE A 45 2.47 21.15 7.10
CA ILE A 45 1.67 21.11 5.88
C ILE A 45 0.80 19.86 5.86
N ARG A 46 1.40 18.70 6.18
CA ARG A 46 0.70 17.41 6.23
C ARG A 46 -0.40 17.43 7.29
N LEU A 47 -0.10 17.90 8.49
CA LEU A 47 -1.09 18.01 9.59
C LEU A 47 -2.28 18.88 9.17
N LYS A 48 -2.04 20.01 8.52
CA LYS A 48 -3.11 20.88 8.02
C LYS A 48 -4.00 20.16 6.98
N HIS A 49 -3.42 19.38 6.07
CA HIS A 49 -4.19 18.59 5.11
C HIS A 49 -4.92 17.42 5.77
N MET A 50 -4.35 16.81 6.83
CA MET A 50 -5.07 15.81 7.62
C MET A 50 -6.30 16.42 8.29
N ASP A 51 -6.17 17.60 8.89
CA ASP A 51 -7.28 18.29 9.54
C ASP A 51 -8.38 18.63 8.54
N ALA A 52 -8.03 19.08 7.33
CA ALA A 52 -8.99 19.36 6.25
C ALA A 52 -9.76 18.10 5.79
N GLY A 53 -9.13 16.93 5.85
CA GLY A 53 -9.72 15.62 5.53
C GLY A 53 -10.33 14.88 6.72
N GLU A 54 -10.38 15.48 7.90
CA GLU A 54 -10.87 14.85 9.15
C GLU A 54 -10.09 13.57 9.50
N ILE A 55 -8.82 13.45 9.08
CA ILE A 55 -7.95 12.31 9.36
C ILE A 55 -7.29 12.49 10.73
N VAL A 56 -7.52 11.54 11.63
CA VAL A 56 -6.98 11.60 12.99
C VAL A 56 -5.57 11.00 13.07
N LEU A 57 -5.27 9.98 12.24
CA LEU A 57 -3.96 9.33 12.20
C LEU A 57 -3.62 8.92 10.76
N GLN A 58 -2.40 9.22 10.33
CA GLN A 58 -1.82 8.69 9.09
C GLN A 58 -0.70 7.69 9.40
N VAL A 59 -0.71 6.55 8.70
CA VAL A 59 0.45 5.66 8.64
C VAL A 59 1.28 6.09 7.44
N VAL A 60 2.35 6.82 7.73
CA VAL A 60 3.20 7.42 6.69
C VAL A 60 4.18 6.39 6.14
N SER A 61 4.35 6.38 4.83
CA SER A 61 5.24 5.47 4.10
C SER A 61 6.09 6.22 3.09
N HIS A 62 7.27 5.67 2.76
CA HIS A 62 8.05 6.22 1.67
C HIS A 62 7.39 5.90 0.32
N ALA A 63 7.35 6.87 -0.60
CA ALA A 63 6.88 6.60 -1.96
C ALA A 63 7.86 5.68 -2.71
N PRO A 64 7.39 4.87 -3.69
CA PRO A 64 8.23 3.92 -4.43
C PRO A 64 9.50 4.52 -5.03
N GLY A 65 10.63 3.81 -4.97
CA GLY A 65 11.88 4.40 -5.44
C GLY A 65 13.08 3.47 -5.58
N HIS A 66 12.95 2.16 -5.38
CA HIS A 66 14.04 1.19 -5.47
C HIS A 66 15.31 1.65 -4.73
N MET A 67 15.16 2.03 -3.48
CA MET A 67 16.23 2.58 -2.66
C MET A 67 17.24 1.49 -2.25
N SER A 68 18.50 1.87 -2.13
CA SER A 68 19.55 1.00 -1.56
C SER A 68 19.35 0.83 -0.05
N TYR A 69 20.00 -0.16 0.54
CA TYR A 69 19.93 -0.39 1.99
C TYR A 69 20.26 0.87 2.81
N ALA A 70 21.34 1.56 2.47
CA ALA A 70 21.73 2.79 3.19
C ALA A 70 20.68 3.91 3.07
N GLN A 71 20.03 4.02 1.91
CA GLN A 71 18.94 4.99 1.70
C GLN A 71 17.69 4.61 2.48
N CYS A 72 17.32 3.31 2.54
CA CYS A 72 16.21 2.83 3.33
C CYS A 72 16.42 3.12 4.82
N VAL A 73 17.61 2.82 5.36
CA VAL A 73 17.96 3.14 6.75
C VAL A 73 17.83 4.64 7.03
N SER A 74 18.34 5.49 6.13
CA SER A 74 18.25 6.95 6.26
C SER A 74 16.80 7.44 6.24
N ALA A 75 15.98 6.94 5.31
CA ALA A 75 14.57 7.29 5.19
C ALA A 75 13.74 6.86 6.41
N ASN A 76 13.96 5.65 6.91
CA ASN A 76 13.31 5.15 8.11
C ASN A 76 13.69 5.97 9.36
N ASN A 77 14.96 6.36 9.48
CA ASN A 77 15.43 7.24 10.55
C ASN A 77 14.81 8.66 10.45
N GLN A 78 14.62 9.19 9.25
CA GLN A 78 13.95 10.47 9.05
C GLN A 78 12.46 10.37 9.44
N LEU A 79 11.77 9.31 9.03
CA LEU A 79 10.35 9.12 9.34
C LEU A 79 10.09 8.96 10.83
N VAL A 80 10.94 8.22 11.56
CA VAL A 80 10.73 8.03 13.00
C VAL A 80 10.82 9.34 13.78
N GLU A 81 11.60 10.32 13.34
CA GLU A 81 11.65 11.63 14.00
C GLU A 81 10.32 12.39 13.83
N ALA A 82 9.66 12.29 12.68
CA ALA A 82 8.33 12.84 12.47
C ALA A 82 7.27 12.13 13.34
N VAL A 83 7.34 10.79 13.44
CA VAL A 83 6.45 10.00 14.30
C VAL A 83 6.63 10.39 15.77
N LYS A 84 7.87 10.56 16.25
CA LYS A 84 8.16 11.00 17.61
C LYS A 84 7.66 12.42 17.89
N ALA A 85 7.73 13.32 16.90
CA ALA A 85 7.24 14.69 17.04
C ALA A 85 5.71 14.75 17.15
N HIS A 86 5.00 13.83 16.49
CA HIS A 86 3.53 13.80 16.43
C HIS A 86 2.97 12.37 16.63
N PRO A 87 3.23 11.74 17.80
CA PRO A 87 2.92 10.31 18.01
C PRO A 87 1.42 10.00 18.02
N ASP A 88 0.57 11.02 18.18
CA ASP A 88 -0.89 10.89 18.16
C ASP A 88 -1.46 11.07 16.75
N ARG A 89 -0.65 11.53 15.79
CA ARG A 89 -1.06 11.83 14.41
C ARG A 89 -0.38 10.95 13.38
N PHE A 90 0.82 10.44 13.66
CA PHE A 90 1.61 9.64 12.74
C PHE A 90 1.98 8.29 13.33
N ALA A 91 1.92 7.27 12.49
CA ALA A 91 2.63 6.01 12.63
C ALA A 91 3.48 5.79 11.37
N GLY A 92 4.42 4.84 11.37
CA GLY A 92 5.31 4.61 10.23
C GLY A 92 5.20 3.20 9.66
N PHE A 93 5.23 3.09 8.34
CA PHE A 93 5.63 1.89 7.63
C PHE A 93 7.09 1.99 7.21
N ALA A 94 7.85 0.92 7.41
CA ALA A 94 9.23 0.83 6.97
C ALA A 94 9.32 0.78 5.44
N VAL A 95 10.29 1.47 4.85
CA VAL A 95 10.76 1.15 3.50
C VAL A 95 11.89 0.13 3.61
N LEU A 96 11.86 -0.91 2.74
CA LEU A 96 12.83 -2.00 2.75
C LEU A 96 13.65 -2.05 1.46
N PRO A 97 14.92 -2.45 1.52
CA PRO A 97 15.80 -2.51 0.37
C PRO A 97 15.54 -3.76 -0.50
N VAL A 98 14.37 -3.82 -1.13
CA VAL A 98 13.92 -5.01 -1.86
C VAL A 98 14.79 -5.43 -3.04
N SER A 99 15.68 -4.57 -3.51
CA SER A 99 16.72 -4.93 -4.49
C SER A 99 18.00 -5.51 -3.86
N GLU A 100 18.04 -5.62 -2.53
CA GLU A 100 19.11 -6.19 -1.72
C GLU A 100 18.46 -7.11 -0.66
N PRO A 101 17.86 -8.25 -1.07
CA PRO A 101 16.96 -9.06 -0.22
C PRO A 101 17.60 -9.54 1.08
N GLU A 102 18.91 -9.75 1.11
CA GLU A 102 19.67 -10.14 2.30
C GLU A 102 19.61 -9.12 3.44
N ASN A 103 19.32 -7.85 3.13
CA ASN A 103 19.21 -6.77 4.10
C ASN A 103 17.77 -6.52 4.59
N CYS A 104 16.75 -7.08 3.92
CA CYS A 104 15.34 -6.78 4.21
C CYS A 104 14.92 -7.20 5.62
N ALA A 105 15.18 -8.43 6.02
CA ALA A 105 14.74 -8.98 7.30
C ALA A 105 15.36 -8.23 8.50
N GLY A 106 16.64 -7.88 8.41
CA GLY A 106 17.35 -7.12 9.44
C GLY A 106 16.79 -5.72 9.61
N GLU A 107 16.62 -4.97 8.53
CA GLU A 107 16.08 -3.62 8.58
C GLU A 107 14.61 -3.62 9.02
N PHE A 108 13.82 -4.59 8.56
CA PHE A 108 12.43 -4.71 9.01
C PHE A 108 12.33 -4.94 10.52
N THR A 109 13.15 -5.86 11.05
CA THR A 109 13.22 -6.13 12.49
C THR A 109 13.58 -4.87 13.27
N ARG A 110 14.61 -4.13 12.82
CA ARG A 110 15.03 -2.85 13.42
C ARG A 110 13.89 -1.84 13.43
N CYS A 111 13.22 -1.66 12.29
CA CYS A 111 12.12 -0.69 12.18
C CYS A 111 10.97 -0.99 13.12
N VAL A 112 10.57 -2.25 13.25
CA VAL A 112 9.46 -2.63 14.13
C VAL A 112 9.85 -2.61 15.59
N GLN A 113 11.00 -3.19 15.96
CA GLN A 113 11.38 -3.38 17.36
C GLN A 113 12.03 -2.16 17.98
N GLU A 114 12.83 -1.38 17.22
CA GLU A 114 13.58 -0.25 17.74
C GLU A 114 12.92 1.09 17.40
N LEU A 115 12.34 1.23 16.19
CA LEU A 115 11.71 2.48 15.77
C LEU A 115 10.20 2.51 16.05
N GLY A 116 9.56 1.36 16.39
CA GLY A 116 8.14 1.27 16.70
C GLY A 116 7.23 1.36 15.46
N PHE A 117 7.72 1.03 14.27
CA PHE A 117 6.92 1.01 13.07
C PHE A 117 5.92 -0.16 13.07
N VAL A 118 4.79 0.05 12.39
CA VAL A 118 3.63 -0.85 12.47
C VAL A 118 3.54 -1.84 11.30
N GLY A 119 4.55 -1.90 10.46
CA GLY A 119 4.67 -2.75 9.29
C GLY A 119 5.67 -2.19 8.29
N ALA A 120 5.59 -2.63 7.05
CA ALA A 120 6.38 -2.09 5.95
C ALA A 120 5.49 -1.80 4.73
N LEU A 121 5.87 -0.79 3.93
CA LEU A 121 5.36 -0.58 2.58
C LEU A 121 6.55 -0.73 1.62
N ILE A 122 6.42 -1.62 0.65
CA ILE A 122 7.51 -1.98 -0.27
C ILE A 122 7.08 -1.85 -1.73
N ASP A 123 8.04 -1.59 -2.59
CA ASP A 123 7.87 -1.60 -4.04
C ASP A 123 7.38 -2.97 -4.53
N ASN A 124 6.58 -3.00 -5.60
CA ASN A 124 5.98 -4.22 -6.14
C ASN A 124 6.97 -5.19 -6.81
N HIS A 125 8.11 -4.71 -7.23
CA HIS A 125 9.17 -5.53 -7.81
C HIS A 125 10.54 -4.90 -7.52
N ALA A 126 11.61 -5.68 -7.65
CA ALA A 126 12.99 -5.19 -7.56
C ALA A 126 13.33 -4.30 -8.77
N ARG A 127 14.48 -3.63 -8.73
CA ARG A 127 14.91 -2.69 -9.77
C ARG A 127 15.00 -3.32 -11.17
N ASP A 128 15.31 -4.61 -11.25
CA ASP A 128 15.38 -5.39 -12.48
C ASP A 128 14.02 -5.93 -12.97
N GLY A 129 12.96 -5.71 -12.21
CA GLY A 129 11.60 -6.20 -12.47
C GLY A 129 11.31 -7.59 -11.87
N GLY A 130 12.23 -8.15 -11.08
CA GLY A 130 12.02 -9.41 -10.37
C GLY A 130 10.99 -9.29 -9.25
N TYR A 131 10.05 -10.24 -9.18
CA TYR A 131 9.08 -10.33 -8.08
C TYR A 131 9.65 -11.09 -6.89
N PHE A 132 8.99 -11.00 -5.74
CA PHE A 132 9.49 -11.52 -4.46
C PHE A 132 9.03 -12.95 -4.15
N ASP A 133 8.72 -13.74 -5.17
CA ASP A 133 8.35 -15.15 -5.05
C ASP A 133 9.56 -16.11 -4.95
N GLY A 134 10.80 -15.57 -5.02
CA GLY A 134 12.05 -16.31 -4.84
C GLY A 134 12.38 -16.59 -3.37
N GLU A 135 13.21 -17.61 -3.12
CA GLU A 135 13.60 -18.03 -1.77
C GLU A 135 14.40 -16.95 -1.03
N GLU A 136 15.08 -16.09 -1.75
CA GLU A 136 15.85 -14.94 -1.22
C GLU A 136 14.97 -13.94 -0.45
N TYR A 137 13.66 -13.88 -0.72
CA TYR A 137 12.71 -13.01 -0.02
C TYR A 137 11.99 -13.68 1.14
N PHE A 138 12.15 -14.99 1.31
CA PHE A 138 11.40 -15.75 2.31
C PHE A 138 11.58 -15.19 3.73
N GLU A 139 12.80 -14.86 4.12
CA GLU A 139 13.08 -14.33 5.47
C GLU A 139 12.43 -12.95 5.70
N MET A 140 12.26 -12.12 4.69
CA MET A 140 11.52 -10.86 4.80
C MET A 140 10.04 -11.12 5.16
N PHE A 141 9.37 -12.01 4.44
CA PHE A 141 7.97 -12.37 4.71
C PHE A 141 7.81 -13.11 6.04
N LYS A 142 8.77 -13.98 6.37
CA LYS A 142 8.79 -14.67 7.66
C LYS A 142 8.93 -13.69 8.82
N THR A 143 9.79 -12.69 8.69
CA THR A 143 9.95 -11.61 9.69
C THR A 143 8.64 -10.85 9.90
N ALA A 144 7.91 -10.50 8.84
CA ALA A 144 6.57 -9.90 8.95
C ALA A 144 5.62 -10.75 9.78
N GLN A 145 5.56 -12.06 9.47
CA GLN A 145 4.70 -12.98 10.21
C GLN A 145 5.11 -13.14 11.67
N ASP A 146 6.40 -13.26 11.95
CA ASP A 146 6.92 -13.49 13.30
C ASP A 146 6.74 -12.26 14.20
N LEU A 147 6.88 -11.07 13.64
CA LEU A 147 6.62 -9.79 14.32
C LEU A 147 5.11 -9.45 14.37
N ASP A 148 4.28 -10.24 13.67
CA ASP A 148 2.83 -10.07 13.55
C ASP A 148 2.43 -8.69 13.02
N VAL A 149 3.17 -8.17 12.03
CA VAL A 149 2.91 -6.90 11.33
C VAL A 149 2.68 -7.15 9.83
N PRO A 150 1.93 -6.29 9.12
CA PRO A 150 1.70 -6.46 7.69
C PRO A 150 2.87 -5.95 6.84
N ILE A 151 2.93 -6.48 5.61
CA ILE A 151 3.62 -5.85 4.49
C ILE A 151 2.56 -5.27 3.56
N TYR A 152 2.67 -3.97 3.26
CA TYR A 152 1.93 -3.30 2.20
C TYR A 152 2.70 -3.44 0.89
N LEU A 153 2.16 -4.18 -0.06
CA LEU A 153 2.72 -4.33 -1.39
C LEU A 153 2.17 -3.21 -2.26
N HIS A 154 3.00 -2.22 -2.56
CA HIS A 154 2.59 -0.99 -3.26
C HIS A 154 3.07 -1.01 -4.71
N PRO A 155 2.25 -0.56 -5.66
CA PRO A 155 2.67 -0.42 -7.06
C PRO A 155 3.98 0.36 -7.21
N THR A 156 4.78 0.00 -8.22
CA THR A 156 5.97 0.75 -8.61
C THR A 156 6.03 0.96 -10.13
N PHE A 157 6.87 1.88 -10.57
CA PHE A 157 7.00 2.16 -12.00
C PHE A 157 7.57 0.96 -12.75
N PRO A 158 7.01 0.63 -13.94
CA PRO A 158 7.54 -0.46 -14.76
C PRO A 158 9.01 -0.21 -15.11
N THR A 159 9.77 -1.28 -15.26
CA THR A 159 11.10 -1.19 -15.88
C THR A 159 10.99 -0.73 -17.32
N ASP A 160 12.08 -0.24 -17.91
CA ASP A 160 12.07 0.18 -19.32
C ASP A 160 11.70 -0.96 -20.26
N ALA A 161 12.08 -2.20 -19.94
CA ALA A 161 11.73 -3.39 -20.68
C ALA A 161 10.20 -3.67 -20.60
N MET A 162 9.62 -3.63 -19.41
CA MET A 162 8.18 -3.78 -19.21
C MET A 162 7.40 -2.66 -19.93
N ALA A 163 7.82 -1.41 -19.79
CA ALA A 163 7.21 -0.26 -20.43
C ALA A 163 7.24 -0.39 -21.97
N SER A 164 8.38 -0.78 -22.53
CA SER A 164 8.54 -0.97 -23.96
C SER A 164 7.66 -2.11 -24.51
N MET A 165 7.56 -3.21 -23.76
CA MET A 165 6.81 -4.40 -24.22
C MET A 165 5.30 -4.22 -24.08
N LEU A 166 4.82 -3.62 -22.99
CA LEU A 166 3.39 -3.66 -22.62
C LEU A 166 2.65 -2.35 -22.90
N TYR A 167 3.35 -1.20 -22.82
CA TYR A 167 2.71 0.10 -22.78
C TYR A 167 3.12 1.03 -23.92
N THR A 168 3.85 0.55 -24.92
CA THR A 168 4.24 1.32 -26.12
C THR A 168 3.42 0.89 -27.34
N GLY A 169 2.90 1.87 -28.08
CA GLY A 169 2.06 1.59 -29.25
C GLY A 169 1.79 2.83 -30.09
N ASN A 170 0.78 2.77 -30.94
CA ASN A 170 0.37 3.87 -31.80
C ASN A 170 -0.49 4.91 -31.04
N PHE A 171 0.08 5.47 -29.99
CA PHE A 171 -0.52 6.50 -29.13
C PHE A 171 0.56 7.38 -28.50
N SER A 172 0.17 8.46 -27.83
CA SER A 172 1.11 9.42 -27.27
C SER A 172 1.97 8.85 -26.14
N LYS A 173 3.16 9.42 -25.93
CA LYS A 173 4.03 9.07 -24.79
C LYS A 173 3.31 9.29 -23.45
N GLY A 174 2.48 10.32 -23.31
CA GLY A 174 1.70 10.56 -22.10
C GLY A 174 0.71 9.43 -21.83
N ALA A 175 0.02 8.92 -22.86
CA ALA A 175 -0.86 7.75 -22.72
C ALA A 175 -0.07 6.49 -22.31
N SER A 176 1.12 6.28 -22.88
CA SER A 176 2.03 5.18 -22.51
C SER A 176 2.41 5.23 -21.03
N ILE A 177 2.86 6.37 -20.55
CA ILE A 177 3.26 6.58 -19.16
C ILE A 177 2.06 6.38 -18.21
N SER A 178 0.90 6.97 -18.53
CA SER A 178 -0.31 6.84 -17.72
C SER A 178 -0.80 5.40 -17.66
N MET A 179 -0.85 4.70 -18.80
CA MET A 179 -1.23 3.29 -18.85
C MET A 179 -0.26 2.38 -18.10
N GLY A 180 1.04 2.62 -18.18
CA GLY A 180 2.06 1.83 -17.46
C GLY A 180 2.16 2.14 -15.98
N GLY A 181 1.66 3.30 -15.57
CA GLY A 181 1.59 3.77 -14.20
C GLY A 181 0.21 3.58 -13.57
N SER A 182 -0.22 4.60 -12.85
CA SER A 182 -1.45 4.62 -12.04
C SER A 182 -2.76 4.46 -12.81
N GLY A 183 -2.73 4.59 -14.15
CA GLY A 183 -3.94 4.41 -14.97
C GLY A 183 -4.34 2.94 -15.18
N TRP A 184 -3.40 1.99 -15.06
CA TRP A 184 -3.67 0.56 -15.26
C TRP A 184 -2.53 -0.35 -14.81
N GLY A 185 -1.32 -0.13 -15.30
CA GLY A 185 -0.21 -1.09 -15.22
C GLY A 185 0.16 -1.43 -13.77
N TRP A 186 0.20 -0.46 -12.91
CA TRP A 186 0.46 -0.63 -11.49
C TRP A 186 -0.47 -1.67 -10.85
N HIS A 187 -1.76 -1.55 -11.11
CA HIS A 187 -2.79 -2.41 -10.50
C HIS A 187 -2.70 -3.85 -10.99
N SER A 188 -2.53 -4.04 -12.31
CA SER A 188 -2.36 -5.37 -12.90
C SER A 188 -1.06 -6.04 -12.47
N ASP A 189 -0.01 -5.26 -12.23
CA ASP A 189 1.32 -5.74 -11.83
C ASP A 189 1.32 -6.24 -10.37
N VAL A 190 0.69 -5.50 -9.46
CA VAL A 190 0.48 -5.98 -8.08
C VAL A 190 -0.38 -7.24 -8.05
N ALA A 191 -1.45 -7.29 -8.86
CA ALA A 191 -2.27 -8.50 -8.96
C ALA A 191 -1.44 -9.72 -9.37
N ILE A 192 -0.61 -9.59 -10.41
CA ILE A 192 0.31 -10.67 -10.83
C ILE A 192 1.24 -11.08 -9.71
N HIS A 193 1.81 -10.13 -8.95
CA HIS A 193 2.70 -10.45 -7.84
C HIS A 193 2.00 -11.29 -6.76
N ILE A 194 0.80 -10.90 -6.31
CA ILE A 194 0.03 -11.69 -5.34
C ILE A 194 -0.24 -13.12 -5.85
N LEU A 195 -0.58 -13.27 -7.14
CA LEU A 195 -0.80 -14.59 -7.74
C LEU A 195 0.49 -15.43 -7.78
N ARG A 196 1.64 -14.80 -8.02
CA ARG A 196 2.96 -15.46 -7.98
C ARG A 196 3.32 -15.91 -6.57
N LEU A 197 3.13 -15.07 -5.55
CA LEU A 197 3.33 -15.45 -4.13
C LEU A 197 2.46 -16.64 -3.74
N PHE A 198 1.20 -16.67 -4.18
CA PHE A 198 0.31 -17.80 -3.98
C PHE A 198 0.84 -19.05 -4.71
N ALA A 199 1.17 -18.94 -6.00
CA ALA A 199 1.66 -20.04 -6.81
C ALA A 199 2.99 -20.62 -6.30
N ALA A 200 3.85 -19.79 -5.71
CA ALA A 200 5.09 -20.21 -5.04
C ALA A 200 4.86 -20.91 -3.68
N GLY A 201 3.61 -20.98 -3.20
CA GLY A 201 3.27 -21.63 -1.93
C GLY A 201 3.65 -20.83 -0.68
N LEU A 202 3.91 -19.51 -0.82
CA LEU A 202 4.34 -18.66 0.29
C LEU A 202 3.33 -18.69 1.45
N PHE A 203 2.04 -18.58 1.15
CA PHE A 203 0.98 -18.51 2.17
C PHE A 203 0.78 -19.84 2.91
N GLU A 204 1.16 -20.97 2.32
CA GLU A 204 1.16 -22.27 3.02
C GLU A 204 2.33 -22.38 4.00
N ARG A 205 3.49 -21.86 3.61
CA ARG A 205 4.68 -21.79 4.48
C ARG A 205 4.50 -20.75 5.59
N LEU A 206 3.77 -19.65 5.31
CA LEU A 206 3.53 -18.52 6.21
C LEU A 206 2.02 -18.24 6.35
N PRO A 207 1.26 -19.12 7.05
CA PRO A 207 -0.20 -19.05 7.05
C PRO A 207 -0.79 -17.83 7.79
N ARG A 208 0.00 -17.14 8.62
CA ARG A 208 -0.42 -15.92 9.34
C ARG A 208 0.12 -14.65 8.73
N LEU A 209 0.86 -14.75 7.60
CA LEU A 209 1.36 -13.56 6.90
C LEU A 209 0.20 -12.65 6.50
N LYS A 210 0.36 -11.35 6.72
CA LYS A 210 -0.62 -10.31 6.39
C LYS A 210 -0.05 -9.45 5.28
N ILE A 211 -0.74 -9.41 4.14
CA ILE A 211 -0.39 -8.53 3.01
C ILE A 211 -1.51 -7.52 2.83
N ILE A 212 -1.16 -6.25 2.71
CA ILE A 212 -2.08 -5.19 2.31
C ILE A 212 -1.82 -4.86 0.84
N ILE A 213 -2.88 -4.65 0.07
CA ILE A 213 -2.83 -4.14 -1.30
C ILE A 213 -3.77 -2.95 -1.43
N GLY A 214 -3.40 -1.98 -2.25
CA GLY A 214 -4.11 -0.73 -2.42
C GLY A 214 -5.32 -0.78 -3.33
N HIS A 215 -5.82 0.39 -3.68
CA HIS A 215 -6.63 0.69 -4.87
C HIS A 215 -7.83 -0.26 -5.07
N MET A 216 -8.61 -0.49 -4.00
CA MET A 216 -9.74 -1.43 -4.00
C MET A 216 -9.36 -2.88 -4.36
N GLY A 217 -8.10 -3.28 -4.03
CA GLY A 217 -7.65 -4.66 -4.18
C GLY A 217 -7.02 -5.01 -5.51
N GLU A 218 -6.49 -4.01 -6.22
CA GLU A 218 -5.59 -4.23 -7.36
C GLU A 218 -6.17 -5.22 -8.38
N MET A 219 -7.43 -5.03 -8.77
CA MET A 219 -8.20 -5.86 -9.72
C MET A 219 -8.53 -7.29 -9.23
N ILE A 220 -7.90 -7.81 -8.18
CA ILE A 220 -8.10 -9.19 -7.71
C ILE A 220 -9.57 -9.48 -7.36
N PRO A 221 -10.29 -8.63 -6.62
CA PRO A 221 -11.69 -8.88 -6.27
C PRO A 221 -12.59 -9.11 -7.49
N PHE A 222 -12.34 -8.41 -8.58
CA PHE A 222 -13.07 -8.56 -9.84
C PHE A 222 -12.84 -9.92 -10.51
N MET A 223 -11.65 -10.49 -10.32
CA MET A 223 -11.21 -11.74 -10.92
C MET A 223 -11.28 -12.94 -9.97
N LEU A 224 -11.67 -12.74 -8.70
CA LEU A 224 -11.55 -13.74 -7.64
C LEU A 224 -12.17 -15.09 -8.02
N ALA A 225 -13.41 -15.10 -8.51
CA ALA A 225 -14.08 -16.33 -8.94
C ALA A 225 -13.38 -17.01 -10.13
N ARG A 226 -12.78 -16.24 -11.03
CA ARG A 226 -12.02 -16.78 -12.16
C ARG A 226 -10.71 -17.38 -11.72
N ILE A 227 -10.01 -16.72 -10.81
CA ILE A 227 -8.76 -17.21 -10.21
C ILE A 227 -9.05 -18.51 -9.46
N GLU A 228 -10.08 -18.54 -8.60
CA GLU A 228 -10.48 -19.71 -7.83
C GLU A 228 -10.75 -20.93 -8.74
N MET A 229 -11.45 -20.73 -9.85
CA MET A 229 -11.76 -21.80 -10.80
C MET A 229 -10.52 -22.39 -11.47
N LEU A 230 -9.49 -21.55 -11.71
CA LEU A 230 -8.32 -21.93 -12.52
C LEU A 230 -7.07 -22.28 -11.70
N SER A 231 -6.93 -21.72 -10.52
CA SER A 231 -5.75 -21.92 -9.65
C SER A 231 -5.50 -23.39 -9.22
N PRO A 232 -6.49 -24.29 -9.14
CA PRO A 232 -6.20 -25.71 -8.92
C PRO A 232 -5.24 -26.34 -9.95
N ARG A 233 -5.17 -25.73 -11.16
CA ARG A 233 -4.24 -26.17 -12.23
C ARG A 233 -2.79 -25.75 -11.98
N TRP A 234 -2.54 -24.87 -11.01
CA TRP A 234 -1.19 -24.34 -10.73
C TRP A 234 -0.38 -25.28 -9.82
N GLY A 235 -1.01 -26.33 -9.30
CA GLY A 235 -0.32 -27.35 -8.49
C GLY A 235 0.06 -26.90 -7.09
N VAL A 236 -0.53 -25.81 -6.60
CA VAL A 236 -0.31 -25.34 -5.22
C VAL A 236 -1.08 -26.26 -4.26
N PRO A 237 -0.41 -26.92 -3.32
CA PRO A 237 -1.10 -27.73 -2.31
C PRO A 237 -1.69 -26.84 -1.20
N GLY A 238 -2.68 -27.35 -0.49
CA GLY A 238 -3.23 -26.71 0.71
C GLY A 238 -4.44 -25.83 0.41
N ARG A 239 -4.43 -24.61 0.93
CA ARG A 239 -5.57 -23.67 0.84
C ARG A 239 -5.82 -23.20 -0.57
N THR A 240 -7.10 -23.00 -0.91
CA THR A 240 -7.49 -22.38 -2.17
C THR A 240 -7.08 -20.90 -2.20
N PHE A 241 -7.07 -20.30 -3.40
CA PHE A 241 -6.77 -18.86 -3.49
C PHE A 241 -7.79 -18.01 -2.72
N THR A 242 -9.07 -18.38 -2.74
CA THR A 242 -10.11 -17.66 -1.99
C THR A 242 -9.87 -17.74 -0.48
N GLU A 243 -9.47 -18.91 0.05
CA GLU A 243 -9.14 -19.05 1.47
C GLU A 243 -7.94 -18.20 1.86
N VAL A 244 -6.89 -18.13 1.03
CA VAL A 244 -5.74 -17.24 1.24
C VAL A 244 -6.17 -15.77 1.16
N TYR A 245 -6.92 -15.39 0.13
CA TYR A 245 -7.45 -14.04 -0.03
C TYR A 245 -8.24 -13.59 1.20
N GLN A 246 -9.13 -14.45 1.71
CA GLN A 246 -9.99 -14.15 2.87
C GLN A 246 -9.27 -14.19 4.23
N SER A 247 -8.04 -14.67 4.31
CA SER A 247 -7.29 -14.81 5.57
C SER A 247 -6.02 -13.97 5.63
N ASN A 248 -5.36 -13.76 4.49
CA ASN A 248 -4.04 -13.13 4.44
C ASN A 248 -4.04 -11.75 3.77
N ILE A 249 -5.05 -11.43 2.91
CA ILE A 249 -5.04 -10.22 2.09
C ILE A 249 -5.99 -9.18 2.67
N TYR A 250 -5.50 -7.96 2.84
CA TYR A 250 -6.24 -6.77 3.26
C TYR A 250 -6.23 -5.75 2.13
N LEU A 251 -7.30 -4.96 2.01
CA LEU A 251 -7.48 -3.98 0.94
C LEU A 251 -7.59 -2.57 1.51
N THR A 252 -7.11 -1.59 0.76
CA THR A 252 -7.39 -0.17 1.06
C THR A 252 -8.21 0.50 -0.02
N THR A 253 -8.81 1.63 0.34
CA THR A 253 -9.61 2.46 -0.58
C THR A 253 -8.79 3.47 -1.37
N SER A 254 -7.47 3.50 -1.19
CA SER A 254 -6.56 4.52 -1.72
C SER A 254 -6.80 4.87 -3.18
N GLY A 255 -6.78 6.17 -3.52
CA GLY A 255 -6.84 6.66 -4.89
C GLY A 255 -8.17 6.43 -5.64
N TYR A 256 -9.18 5.82 -5.03
CA TYR A 256 -10.45 5.50 -5.67
C TYR A 256 -11.63 6.21 -5.00
N TRP A 257 -12.21 7.18 -5.70
CA TRP A 257 -13.26 8.05 -5.17
C TRP A 257 -14.68 7.67 -5.65
N SER A 258 -14.91 6.38 -5.92
CA SER A 258 -16.22 5.84 -6.30
C SER A 258 -16.66 4.73 -5.37
N VAL A 259 -17.95 4.72 -5.04
CA VAL A 259 -18.58 3.62 -4.28
C VAL A 259 -18.80 2.36 -5.12
N ASP A 260 -18.71 2.42 -6.44
CA ASP A 260 -18.99 1.28 -7.32
C ASP A 260 -17.97 0.15 -7.18
N PRO A 261 -16.63 0.39 -7.20
CA PRO A 261 -15.66 -0.66 -6.88
C PRO A 261 -15.85 -1.19 -5.45
N LEU A 262 -16.13 -0.32 -4.49
CA LEU A 262 -16.38 -0.74 -3.10
C LEU A 262 -17.62 -1.65 -3.00
N ALA A 263 -18.69 -1.37 -3.74
CA ALA A 263 -19.86 -2.26 -3.79
C ALA A 263 -19.52 -3.66 -4.32
N CYS A 264 -18.54 -3.76 -5.24
CA CYS A 264 -18.02 -5.05 -5.70
C CYS A 264 -17.28 -5.79 -4.58
N ILE A 265 -16.32 -5.13 -3.92
CA ILE A 265 -15.49 -5.78 -2.89
C ILE A 265 -16.29 -6.15 -1.64
N LEU A 266 -17.32 -5.40 -1.27
CA LEU A 266 -18.21 -5.74 -0.16
C LEU A 266 -18.96 -7.07 -0.35
N ARG A 267 -19.03 -7.60 -1.59
CA ARG A 267 -19.68 -8.88 -1.89
C ARG A 267 -18.76 -10.09 -1.76
N ASN A 268 -17.47 -9.90 -1.82
CA ASN A 268 -16.49 -10.99 -1.89
C ASN A 268 -15.27 -10.83 -0.98
N THR A 269 -15.20 -9.74 -0.23
CA THR A 269 -14.14 -9.46 0.74
C THR A 269 -14.74 -9.31 2.13
N LYS A 270 -14.10 -9.88 3.14
CA LYS A 270 -14.54 -9.71 4.53
C LYS A 270 -14.43 -8.24 4.93
N ILE A 271 -15.45 -7.74 5.61
CA ILE A 271 -15.48 -6.33 6.02
C ILE A 271 -14.30 -5.94 6.91
N ASP A 272 -13.79 -6.83 7.75
CA ASP A 272 -12.65 -6.60 8.64
C ASP A 272 -11.29 -6.63 7.90
N HIS A 273 -11.29 -6.87 6.59
CA HIS A 273 -10.14 -6.79 5.70
C HIS A 273 -10.15 -5.54 4.81
N ILE A 274 -11.12 -4.65 4.95
CA ILE A 274 -11.21 -3.39 4.19
C ILE A 274 -10.82 -2.22 5.08
N LEU A 275 -9.87 -1.41 4.61
CA LEU A 275 -9.24 -0.32 5.34
C LEU A 275 -9.40 1.00 4.57
N TYR A 276 -9.53 2.12 5.26
CA TYR A 276 -9.54 3.43 4.64
C TYR A 276 -8.12 3.89 4.30
N SER A 277 -7.94 4.54 3.17
CA SER A 277 -6.72 5.22 2.78
C SER A 277 -6.96 6.24 1.66
N VAL A 278 -6.02 7.17 1.44
CA VAL A 278 -6.16 8.28 0.51
C VAL A 278 -5.16 8.24 -0.64
N ASP A 279 -3.96 7.74 -0.42
CA ASP A 279 -2.82 7.88 -1.33
C ASP A 279 -2.31 9.35 -1.37
N TYR A 280 -2.28 10.01 -0.18
CA TYR A 280 -1.76 11.37 -0.07
C TYR A 280 -0.25 11.41 -0.32
N PRO A 281 0.30 12.39 -1.06
CA PRO A 281 -0.37 13.58 -1.61
C PRO A 281 -0.78 13.43 -3.09
N PHE A 282 -0.81 12.23 -3.65
CA PHE A 282 -1.30 11.98 -5.02
C PHE A 282 -2.82 12.09 -5.07
N GLY A 283 -3.52 11.58 -4.05
CA GLY A 283 -4.88 11.94 -3.70
C GLY A 283 -4.94 13.07 -2.68
N THR A 284 -6.08 13.77 -2.55
CA THR A 284 -6.29 14.76 -1.49
C THR A 284 -7.11 14.18 -0.35
N ASN A 285 -6.78 14.57 0.89
CA ASN A 285 -7.53 14.11 2.06
C ASN A 285 -9.00 14.59 2.02
N GLU A 286 -9.24 15.74 1.39
CA GLU A 286 -10.57 16.29 1.17
C GLU A 286 -11.41 15.43 0.21
N ASP A 287 -10.81 14.92 -0.89
CA ASP A 287 -11.50 13.99 -1.80
C ASP A 287 -11.81 12.67 -1.10
N GLY A 288 -10.88 12.16 -0.28
CA GLY A 288 -11.10 11.00 0.58
C GLY A 288 -12.28 11.19 1.54
N LEU A 289 -12.40 12.38 2.14
CA LEU A 289 -13.53 12.72 3.01
C LEU A 289 -14.86 12.79 2.23
N VAL A 290 -14.84 13.36 1.01
CA VAL A 290 -16.03 13.39 0.13
C VAL A 290 -16.47 11.97 -0.23
N PHE A 291 -15.54 11.11 -0.61
CA PHE A 291 -15.80 9.71 -0.87
C PHE A 291 -16.40 9.00 0.36
N PHE A 292 -15.81 9.20 1.54
CA PHE A 292 -16.29 8.56 2.76
C PHE A 292 -17.72 9.00 3.15
N LYS A 293 -18.04 10.28 2.98
CA LYS A 293 -19.40 10.82 3.14
C LYS A 293 -20.37 10.26 2.07
N ALA A 294 -19.91 10.00 0.87
CA ALA A 294 -20.72 9.35 -0.17
C ALA A 294 -21.00 7.88 0.19
N LEU A 295 -20.01 7.18 0.74
CA LEU A 295 -20.19 5.80 1.26
C LEU A 295 -21.24 5.76 2.38
N GLU A 296 -21.16 6.65 3.36
CA GLU A 296 -22.17 6.77 4.44
C GLU A 296 -23.58 6.93 3.87
N LYS A 297 -23.76 7.80 2.86
CA LYS A 297 -25.05 8.08 2.25
C LYS A 297 -25.56 6.99 1.31
N SER A 298 -24.68 6.14 0.80
CA SER A 298 -25.02 5.12 -0.21
C SER A 298 -25.92 4.00 0.32
N GLY A 299 -25.90 3.76 1.64
CA GLY A 299 -26.56 2.63 2.26
C GLY A 299 -25.92 1.26 1.98
N LEU A 300 -24.73 1.23 1.35
CA LEU A 300 -24.00 0.00 1.07
C LEU A 300 -23.46 -0.69 2.32
N VAL A 301 -23.22 0.06 3.37
CA VAL A 301 -22.66 -0.41 4.64
C VAL A 301 -23.51 0.06 5.82
N THR A 302 -23.54 -0.74 6.88
CA THR A 302 -24.11 -0.30 8.17
C THR A 302 -23.16 0.69 8.86
N GLN A 303 -23.65 1.39 9.89
CA GLN A 303 -22.82 2.30 10.69
C GLN A 303 -21.62 1.56 11.32
N GLU A 304 -21.82 0.35 11.80
CA GLU A 304 -20.76 -0.48 12.35
C GLU A 304 -19.70 -0.82 11.31
N GLN A 305 -20.12 -1.23 10.11
CA GLN A 305 -19.21 -1.52 9.00
C GLN A 305 -18.46 -0.26 8.52
N LEU A 306 -19.12 0.89 8.52
CA LEU A 306 -18.51 2.18 8.22
C LEU A 306 -17.35 2.49 9.20
N GLU A 307 -17.59 2.30 10.49
CA GLU A 307 -16.56 2.46 11.53
C GLU A 307 -15.43 1.41 11.41
N MET A 308 -15.77 0.18 11.01
CA MET A 308 -14.73 -0.84 10.72
C MET A 308 -13.79 -0.38 9.62
N ILE A 309 -14.31 0.09 8.50
CA ILE A 309 -13.51 0.60 7.38
C ILE A 309 -12.73 1.86 7.81
N ALA A 310 -13.36 2.77 8.52
CA ALA A 310 -12.79 4.05 8.92
C ALA A 310 -11.54 3.93 9.80
N TYR A 311 -11.62 3.09 10.84
CA TYR A 311 -10.53 3.02 11.82
C TYR A 311 -10.40 1.68 12.56
N LYS A 312 -11.51 0.97 12.89
CA LYS A 312 -11.43 -0.23 13.76
C LYS A 312 -10.56 -1.34 13.18
N ASN A 313 -10.62 -1.55 11.87
CA ASN A 313 -9.81 -2.56 11.20
C ASN A 313 -8.32 -2.17 11.22
N ALA A 314 -8.00 -0.89 10.99
CA ALA A 314 -6.64 -0.39 11.09
C ALA A 314 -6.10 -0.49 12.53
N GLU A 315 -6.89 -0.12 13.54
CA GLU A 315 -6.52 -0.29 14.95
C GLU A 315 -6.18 -1.75 15.30
N LYS A 316 -7.01 -2.68 14.82
CA LYS A 316 -6.81 -4.12 15.06
C LYS A 316 -5.58 -4.65 14.34
N LEU A 317 -5.42 -4.30 13.06
CA LEU A 317 -4.36 -4.81 12.21
C LEU A 317 -2.99 -4.27 12.61
N LEU A 318 -2.91 -2.96 12.88
CA LEU A 318 -1.66 -2.22 13.08
C LEU A 318 -1.36 -1.93 14.56
N ARG A 319 -2.30 -2.24 15.47
CA ARG A 319 -2.18 -1.95 16.92
C ARG A 319 -1.98 -0.46 17.22
N VAL A 320 -2.49 0.39 16.37
CA VAL A 320 -2.57 1.85 16.58
C VAL A 320 -3.89 2.23 17.26
N LYS A 321 -4.03 3.50 17.65
CA LYS A 321 -5.27 4.01 18.24
C LYS A 321 -5.69 5.33 17.59
N ALA A 322 -6.93 5.38 17.10
CA ALA A 322 -7.58 6.63 16.76
C ALA A 322 -7.86 7.40 18.05
N ARG A 323 -7.16 8.50 18.27
CA ARG A 323 -7.52 9.41 19.38
C ARG A 323 -8.66 10.30 18.91
N THR A 324 -9.83 10.16 19.52
CA THR A 324 -10.92 11.13 19.40
C THR A 324 -10.62 12.30 20.33
N THR A 325 -10.55 13.51 19.78
CA THR A 325 -10.53 14.75 20.58
C THR A 325 -11.83 14.96 21.31
#